data_56f3347698035581434cfeab38d2d920
#
_entry.id   56f3347698035581434cfeab38d2d920
#
_cell.length_a   1.000
_cell.length_b   1.000
_cell.length_c   1.000
_cell.angle_alpha   90.00
_cell.angle_beta   90.00
_cell.angle_gamma   90.00
#
_symmetry.space_group_name_H-M   'P 1'
#
loop_
_entity.id
_entity.type
_entity.pdbx_description
1 polymer ?
#
loop_
_entity_poly.entity_id
_entity_poly.type
_entity_poly.pdbx_seq_one_letter_code
_entity_poly.pdbx_strand_id
1 'polypeptide(L)'
;QGQRSAEHFIRAKSRVLGKEIGRFHNSELDPGTGYWQLGAEAGYRTGNTIDESINQPWAAAHGTYQSQHVVLVNRTVVDQRFKDDQQFYGDTGEWILGRSNLAYALFKYKGLQVFGGRVSRNFGIYGEPGLILSDNPYSYDHVGFRYSGKRFRFSFYTARLNDAKGFNAQADDVETVTAKRYFAVQRGDLRLRKNLVVGLNQVAVYGGKDRDFEMFFLNPMNLYYVAQRNNRSQ
;
A
#
# COMPACT_ATOMS: atom_id res chain seq x y z
N GLN A 1 27.58 3.14 -3.57
CA GLN A 1 27.11 2.96 -4.96
C GLN A 1 26.40 1.61 -5.17
N GLY A 2 26.83 0.51 -4.52
CA GLY A 2 26.22 -0.82 -4.67
C GLY A 2 24.79 -0.93 -4.09
N GLN A 3 24.50 -0.28 -2.96
CA GLN A 3 23.17 -0.27 -2.36
C GLN A 3 22.12 0.39 -3.25
N ARG A 4 22.43 1.51 -3.88
CA ARG A 4 21.54 2.18 -4.83
C ARG A 4 21.22 1.33 -6.06
N SER A 5 22.16 0.49 -6.51
CA SER A 5 21.95 -0.39 -7.66
C SER A 5 20.98 -1.54 -7.36
N ALA A 6 21.09 -2.16 -6.17
CA ALA A 6 20.18 -3.24 -5.74
C ALA A 6 18.75 -2.73 -5.49
N GLU A 7 18.62 -1.56 -4.85
CA GLU A 7 17.30 -0.93 -4.66
C GLU A 7 16.65 -0.55 -5.99
N HIS A 8 17.45 -0.09 -6.96
CA HIS A 8 16.95 0.23 -8.30
C HIS A 8 16.45 -1.02 -9.04
N PHE A 9 17.13 -2.15 -8.86
CA PHE A 9 16.72 -3.43 -9.47
C PHE A 9 15.44 -3.99 -8.84
N ILE A 10 15.30 -3.91 -7.51
CA ILE A 10 14.07 -4.34 -6.80
C ILE A 10 12.90 -3.43 -7.16
N ARG A 11 13.11 -2.11 -7.26
CA ARG A 11 12.08 -1.16 -7.72
C ARG A 11 11.71 -1.39 -9.19
N ALA A 12 12.64 -1.75 -10.03
CA ALA A 12 12.36 -2.08 -11.44
C ALA A 12 11.53 -3.36 -11.56
N LYS A 13 11.85 -4.43 -10.81
CA LYS A 13 11.06 -5.66 -10.82
C LYS A 13 9.67 -5.50 -10.21
N SER A 14 9.51 -4.75 -9.13
CA SER A 14 8.19 -4.46 -8.57
C SER A 14 7.35 -3.57 -9.50
N ARG A 15 7.99 -2.68 -10.26
CA ARG A 15 7.34 -1.90 -11.33
C ARG A 15 6.94 -2.77 -12.52
N VAL A 16 7.76 -3.73 -12.90
CA VAL A 16 7.43 -4.70 -13.97
C VAL A 16 6.26 -5.57 -13.54
N LEU A 17 6.28 -6.11 -12.33
CA LEU A 17 5.17 -6.90 -11.79
C LEU A 17 3.89 -6.05 -11.67
N GLY A 18 3.99 -4.79 -11.22
CA GLY A 18 2.87 -3.85 -11.18
C GLY A 18 2.34 -3.49 -12.57
N LYS A 19 3.20 -3.42 -13.59
CA LYS A 19 2.80 -3.23 -15.00
C LYS A 19 2.16 -4.49 -15.58
N GLU A 20 2.68 -5.66 -15.26
CA GLU A 20 2.10 -6.94 -15.69
C GLU A 20 0.74 -7.16 -15.05
N ILE A 21 0.60 -6.93 -13.75
CA ILE A 21 -0.69 -6.96 -13.06
C ILE A 21 -1.64 -5.91 -13.67
N GLY A 22 -1.14 -4.71 -14.01
CA GLY A 22 -1.90 -3.69 -14.72
C GLY A 22 -2.35 -4.12 -16.11
N ARG A 23 -1.54 -4.88 -16.84
CA ARG A 23 -1.92 -5.47 -18.14
C ARG A 23 -2.98 -6.54 -17.96
N PHE A 24 -2.86 -7.43 -16.98
CA PHE A 24 -3.89 -8.42 -16.68
C PHE A 24 -5.22 -7.78 -16.30
N HIS A 25 -5.21 -6.66 -15.58
CA HIS A 25 -6.42 -5.93 -15.23
C HIS A 25 -7.18 -5.34 -16.43
N ASN A 26 -6.51 -5.16 -17.57
CA ASN A 26 -7.08 -4.56 -18.76
C ASN A 26 -7.32 -5.57 -19.90
N SER A 27 -6.96 -6.86 -19.73
CA SER A 27 -7.24 -7.89 -20.71
C SER A 27 -8.75 -8.15 -20.75
N GLU A 28 -9.33 -8.18 -21.92
CA GLU A 28 -10.66 -8.73 -22.16
C GLU A 28 -10.57 -10.25 -22.02
N LEU A 29 -10.99 -10.77 -20.88
CA LEU A 29 -11.12 -12.21 -20.67
C LEU A 29 -12.52 -12.66 -21.14
N ASP A 30 -12.58 -13.81 -21.74
CA ASP A 30 -13.85 -14.42 -22.13
C ASP A 30 -14.76 -14.55 -20.89
N PRO A 31 -16.05 -14.19 -21.03
CA PRO A 31 -17.00 -14.32 -19.93
C PRO A 31 -17.06 -15.76 -19.42
N GLY A 32 -16.81 -15.96 -18.12
CA GLY A 32 -16.91 -17.26 -17.47
C GLY A 32 -15.60 -18.03 -17.33
N THR A 33 -14.50 -17.63 -17.97
CA THR A 33 -13.19 -18.25 -17.75
C THR A 33 -12.40 -17.52 -16.66
N GLY A 34 -11.95 -18.27 -15.65
CA GLY A 34 -10.99 -17.78 -14.66
C GLY A 34 -9.58 -18.22 -15.04
N TYR A 35 -8.61 -17.36 -14.84
CA TYR A 35 -7.20 -17.63 -15.10
C TYR A 35 -6.42 -17.65 -13.78
N TRP A 36 -5.61 -18.69 -13.57
CA TRP A 36 -4.70 -18.82 -12.45
C TRP A 36 -3.26 -18.73 -12.90
N GLN A 37 -2.47 -17.98 -12.16
CA GLN A 37 -1.03 -17.95 -12.30
C GLN A 37 -0.40 -18.17 -10.94
N LEU A 38 0.50 -19.13 -10.86
CA LEU A 38 1.31 -19.42 -9.66
C LEU A 38 2.78 -19.33 -10.04
N GLY A 39 3.58 -18.83 -9.11
CA GLY A 39 5.03 -18.76 -9.32
C GLY A 39 5.78 -18.66 -8.01
N ALA A 40 7.03 -19.06 -8.08
CA ALA A 40 7.98 -18.94 -6.98
C ALA A 40 9.31 -18.38 -7.53
N GLU A 41 9.95 -17.59 -6.70
CA GLU A 41 11.26 -16.99 -6.97
C GLU A 41 12.15 -17.25 -5.77
N ALA A 42 13.43 -17.47 -6.00
CA ALA A 42 14.43 -17.52 -4.94
C ALA A 42 15.71 -16.87 -5.42
N GLY A 43 16.48 -16.33 -4.52
CA GLY A 43 17.73 -15.69 -4.86
C GLY A 43 18.61 -15.47 -3.64
N TYR A 44 19.80 -15.04 -3.94
CA TYR A 44 20.82 -14.78 -2.95
C TYR A 44 21.44 -13.40 -3.23
N ARG A 45 21.59 -12.58 -2.21
CA ARG A 45 22.25 -11.29 -2.33
C ARG A 45 23.61 -11.38 -1.69
N THR A 46 24.61 -11.00 -2.43
CA THR A 46 25.98 -10.82 -1.92
C THR A 46 26.33 -9.34 -2.03
N GLY A 47 26.91 -8.79 -1.02
CA GLY A 47 27.44 -7.43 -1.01
C GLY A 47 28.60 -7.34 -0.03
N ASN A 48 29.58 -6.52 -0.34
CA ASN A 48 30.65 -6.18 0.58
C ASN A 48 30.46 -4.72 0.98
N THR A 49 30.25 -4.49 2.26
CA THR A 49 30.47 -3.18 2.88
C THR A 49 31.91 -3.11 3.40
N ILE A 50 32.38 -1.94 3.81
CA ILE A 50 33.75 -1.75 4.28
C ILE A 50 34.09 -2.68 5.46
N ASP A 51 33.07 -3.07 6.25
CA ASP A 51 33.25 -3.81 7.50
C ASP A 51 32.64 -5.22 7.49
N GLU A 52 31.73 -5.56 6.54
CA GLU A 52 31.02 -6.84 6.54
C GLU A 52 30.68 -7.35 5.13
N SER A 53 30.76 -8.67 4.96
CA SER A 53 30.19 -9.34 3.80
C SER A 53 28.72 -9.68 4.05
N ILE A 54 27.83 -9.12 3.26
CA ILE A 54 26.40 -9.36 3.36
C ILE A 54 26.05 -10.57 2.52
N ASN A 55 25.50 -11.59 3.17
CA ASN A 55 25.01 -12.81 2.55
C ASN A 55 23.55 -13.04 2.95
N GLN A 56 22.61 -12.66 2.09
CA GLN A 56 21.19 -12.67 2.42
C GLN A 56 20.36 -13.47 1.42
N PRO A 57 19.94 -14.69 1.77
CA PRO A 57 18.99 -15.44 0.95
C PRO A 57 17.60 -14.82 1.03
N TRP A 58 16.86 -14.95 -0.05
CA TRP A 58 15.45 -14.58 -0.11
C TRP A 58 14.67 -15.55 -0.99
N ALA A 59 13.38 -15.70 -0.70
CA ALA A 59 12.45 -16.43 -1.53
C ALA A 59 11.10 -15.69 -1.59
N ALA A 60 10.38 -15.88 -2.66
CA ALA A 60 9.03 -15.34 -2.80
C ALA A 60 8.12 -16.35 -3.49
N ALA A 61 6.88 -16.42 -3.04
CA ALA A 61 5.81 -17.14 -3.71
C ALA A 61 4.73 -16.15 -4.11
N HIS A 62 4.14 -16.32 -5.28
CA HIS A 62 3.05 -15.49 -5.72
C HIS A 62 1.95 -16.32 -6.38
N GLY A 63 0.72 -15.85 -6.22
CA GLY A 63 -0.46 -16.39 -6.85
C GLY A 63 -1.39 -15.28 -7.31
N THR A 64 -1.94 -15.44 -8.50
CA THR A 64 -2.94 -14.52 -9.05
C THR A 64 -4.09 -15.34 -9.60
N TYR A 65 -5.31 -14.95 -9.25
CA TYR A 65 -6.53 -15.38 -9.92
C TYR A 65 -7.19 -14.18 -10.57
N GLN A 66 -7.58 -14.32 -11.81
CA GLN A 66 -8.31 -13.28 -12.52
C GLN A 66 -9.49 -13.87 -13.28
N SER A 67 -10.64 -13.25 -13.12
CA SER A 67 -11.85 -13.46 -13.91
C SER A 67 -12.37 -12.12 -14.43
N GLN A 68 -13.49 -12.13 -15.13
CA GLN A 68 -14.13 -10.91 -15.63
C GLN A 68 -14.40 -9.89 -14.51
N HIS A 69 -14.77 -10.33 -13.32
CA HIS A 69 -15.22 -9.46 -12.22
C HIS A 69 -14.29 -9.48 -11.02
N VAL A 70 -13.48 -10.50 -10.83
CA VAL A 70 -12.68 -10.71 -9.62
C VAL A 70 -11.21 -10.85 -9.97
N VAL A 71 -10.38 -10.17 -9.20
CA VAL A 71 -8.92 -10.35 -9.19
C VAL A 71 -8.48 -10.62 -7.76
N LEU A 72 -7.78 -11.73 -7.56
CA LEU A 72 -7.13 -12.06 -6.29
C LEU A 72 -5.63 -12.10 -6.54
N VAL A 73 -4.86 -11.45 -5.70
CA VAL A 73 -3.40 -11.45 -5.78
C VAL A 73 -2.83 -11.70 -4.40
N ASN A 74 -1.86 -12.61 -4.34
CA ASN A 74 -1.01 -12.80 -3.17
C ASN A 74 0.45 -12.88 -3.60
N ARG A 75 1.33 -12.20 -2.88
CA ARG A 75 2.78 -12.35 -2.99
C ARG A 75 3.40 -12.23 -1.60
N THR A 76 3.95 -13.35 -1.14
CA THR A 76 4.68 -13.43 0.13
C THR A 76 6.17 -13.53 -0.16
N VAL A 77 6.96 -12.77 0.57
CA VAL A 77 8.42 -12.73 0.47
C VAL A 77 8.99 -13.12 1.83
N VAL A 78 9.94 -14.03 1.82
CA VAL A 78 10.82 -14.33 2.95
C VAL A 78 12.19 -13.77 2.61
N ASP A 79 12.74 -12.93 3.47
CA ASP A 79 13.95 -12.19 3.17
C ASP A 79 14.73 -11.87 4.46
N GLN A 80 15.94 -12.34 4.54
CA GLN A 80 16.79 -12.09 5.71
C GLN A 80 17.14 -10.62 5.91
N ARG A 81 17.03 -9.79 4.86
CA ARG A 81 17.23 -8.34 4.96
C ARG A 81 16.24 -7.67 5.91
N PHE A 82 15.08 -8.28 6.16
CA PHE A 82 14.11 -7.71 7.10
C PHE A 82 14.66 -7.60 8.53
N LYS A 83 15.71 -8.35 8.86
CA LYS A 83 16.37 -8.26 10.17
C LYS A 83 17.01 -6.89 10.41
N ASP A 84 17.56 -6.30 9.34
CA ASP A 84 18.31 -5.04 9.41
C ASP A 84 17.45 -3.85 8.96
N ASP A 85 16.18 -4.08 8.61
CA ASP A 85 15.28 -3.06 8.10
C ASP A 85 14.49 -2.42 9.24
N GLN A 86 14.83 -1.18 9.57
CA GLN A 86 14.14 -0.38 10.60
C GLN A 86 12.63 -0.17 10.34
N GLN A 87 12.18 -0.33 9.09
CA GLN A 87 10.77 -0.22 8.73
C GLN A 87 10.03 -1.57 8.82
N PHE A 88 10.75 -2.66 9.04
CA PHE A 88 10.14 -3.97 9.21
C PHE A 88 9.45 -4.04 10.57
N TYR A 89 8.18 -4.40 10.57
CA TYR A 89 7.31 -4.38 11.76
C TYR A 89 7.07 -5.79 12.33
N GLY A 90 7.81 -6.79 11.90
CA GLY A 90 7.78 -8.15 12.42
C GLY A 90 8.77 -8.35 13.56
N ASP A 91 8.68 -9.51 14.21
CA ASP A 91 9.68 -9.94 15.18
C ASP A 91 10.98 -10.29 14.45
N THR A 92 12.04 -9.55 14.72
CA THR A 92 13.36 -9.75 14.09
C THR A 92 14.20 -10.83 14.78
N GLY A 93 13.73 -11.40 15.90
CA GLY A 93 14.37 -12.50 16.61
C GLY A 93 14.20 -13.87 15.93
N GLU A 94 13.24 -13.99 15.03
CA GLU A 94 12.96 -15.21 14.30
C GLU A 94 14.00 -15.48 13.20
N TRP A 95 14.24 -16.75 12.92
CA TRP A 95 15.17 -17.16 11.85
C TRP A 95 14.57 -17.01 10.44
N ILE A 96 13.25 -17.02 10.32
CA ILE A 96 12.51 -16.76 9.08
C ILE A 96 11.74 -15.44 9.23
N LEU A 97 12.10 -14.48 8.42
CA LEU A 97 11.42 -13.18 8.35
C LEU A 97 10.63 -13.09 7.06
N GLY A 98 9.32 -13.06 7.18
CA GLY A 98 8.41 -13.06 6.03
C GLY A 98 7.42 -11.91 6.04
N ARG A 99 7.03 -11.47 4.85
CA ARG A 99 6.01 -10.43 4.65
C ARG A 99 5.22 -10.66 3.38
N SER A 100 3.91 -10.51 3.46
CA SER A 100 3.07 -10.39 2.27
C SER A 100 3.11 -8.94 1.78
N ASN A 101 3.80 -8.71 0.66
CA ASN A 101 3.90 -7.38 0.06
C ASN A 101 2.66 -7.01 -0.77
N LEU A 102 2.00 -8.03 -1.33
CA LEU A 102 0.75 -7.91 -2.05
C LEU A 102 -0.18 -9.01 -1.55
N ALA A 103 -1.36 -8.66 -1.08
CA ALA A 103 -2.37 -9.60 -0.65
C ALA A 103 -3.73 -8.91 -0.73
N TYR A 104 -4.40 -8.98 -1.89
CA TYR A 104 -5.64 -8.25 -2.07
C TYR A 104 -6.66 -8.97 -2.94
N ALA A 105 -7.91 -8.58 -2.73
CA ALA A 105 -9.05 -8.88 -3.58
C ALA A 105 -9.57 -7.59 -4.24
N LEU A 106 -9.87 -7.67 -5.52
CA LEU A 106 -10.47 -6.61 -6.29
C LEU A 106 -11.69 -7.13 -7.02
N PHE A 107 -12.84 -6.51 -6.80
CA PHE A 107 -14.05 -6.73 -7.55
C PHE A 107 -14.27 -5.60 -8.55
N LYS A 108 -14.62 -5.94 -9.80
CA LYS A 108 -14.89 -5.00 -10.88
C LYS A 108 -16.27 -5.23 -11.47
N TYR A 109 -17.05 -4.17 -11.57
CA TYR A 109 -18.31 -4.22 -12.29
C TYR A 109 -18.56 -2.88 -12.98
N LYS A 110 -18.64 -2.87 -14.32
CA LYS A 110 -18.71 -1.64 -15.12
C LYS A 110 -17.59 -0.66 -14.72
N GLY A 111 -17.92 0.56 -14.30
CA GLY A 111 -16.95 1.55 -13.84
C GLY A 111 -16.55 1.45 -12.37
N LEU A 112 -17.18 0.58 -11.60
CA LEU A 112 -16.93 0.40 -10.16
C LEU A 112 -15.85 -0.64 -9.94
N GLN A 113 -14.93 -0.34 -9.04
CA GLN A 113 -13.93 -1.26 -8.47
C GLN A 113 -14.02 -1.18 -6.96
N VAL A 114 -14.18 -2.31 -6.29
CA VAL A 114 -14.13 -2.44 -4.83
C VAL A 114 -12.88 -3.22 -4.48
N PHE A 115 -12.11 -2.73 -3.54
CA PHE A 115 -10.81 -3.26 -3.19
C PHE A 115 -10.72 -3.52 -1.69
N GLY A 116 -10.07 -4.61 -1.32
CA GLY A 116 -9.71 -4.92 0.06
C GLY A 116 -8.41 -5.71 0.12
N GLY A 117 -7.49 -5.30 0.98
CA GLY A 117 -6.23 -5.99 1.21
C GLY A 117 -5.02 -5.09 1.23
N ARG A 118 -3.86 -5.69 0.99
CA ARG A 118 -2.54 -5.08 1.15
C ARG A 118 -1.90 -4.76 -0.19
N VAL A 119 -1.66 -3.48 -0.45
CA VAL A 119 -0.88 -2.98 -1.59
C VAL A 119 -0.40 -1.56 -1.31
N SER A 120 0.70 -1.15 -1.92
CA SER A 120 1.11 0.26 -1.94
C SER A 120 0.28 1.05 -2.94
N ARG A 121 -0.09 2.29 -2.58
CA ARG A 121 -0.81 3.23 -3.43
C ARG A 121 0.02 4.47 -3.69
N ASN A 122 -0.04 4.95 -4.91
CA ASN A 122 0.62 6.18 -5.32
C ASN A 122 -0.39 7.08 -6.06
N PHE A 123 -0.52 8.32 -5.61
CA PHE A 123 -1.34 9.35 -6.26
C PHE A 123 -0.51 10.38 -7.03
N GLY A 124 0.78 10.13 -7.20
CA GLY A 124 1.65 10.94 -8.04
C GLY A 124 1.41 10.79 -9.53
N ILE A 125 2.16 11.55 -10.30
CA ILE A 125 2.28 11.41 -11.75
C ILE A 125 2.94 10.05 -12.04
N TYR A 126 2.61 9.46 -13.17
CA TYR A 126 3.07 8.13 -13.54
C TYR A 126 4.59 7.96 -13.42
N GLY A 127 5.00 7.13 -12.48
CA GLY A 127 6.42 6.84 -12.21
C GLY A 127 7.09 7.71 -11.16
N GLU A 128 6.43 8.77 -10.69
CA GLU A 128 6.93 9.64 -9.64
C GLU A 128 6.20 9.43 -8.30
N PRO A 129 6.87 9.58 -7.15
CA PRO A 129 6.23 9.53 -5.85
C PRO A 129 5.19 10.64 -5.70
N GLY A 130 4.00 10.31 -5.24
CA GLY A 130 2.98 11.29 -4.92
C GLY A 130 3.29 12.05 -3.63
N LEU A 131 3.06 13.35 -3.61
CA LEU A 131 3.23 14.18 -2.40
C LEU A 131 2.23 13.81 -1.30
N ILE A 132 1.04 13.37 -1.68
CA ILE A 132 -0.04 13.04 -0.73
C ILE A 132 0.01 11.57 -0.36
N LEU A 133 0.19 10.70 -1.33
CA LEU A 133 0.27 9.27 -1.16
C LEU A 133 1.33 8.71 -2.09
N SER A 134 2.34 8.08 -1.50
CA SER A 134 3.50 7.52 -2.19
C SER A 134 3.57 6.01 -1.98
N ASP A 135 4.12 5.30 -2.93
CA ASP A 135 4.44 3.87 -2.86
C ASP A 135 5.82 3.60 -2.21
N ASN A 136 6.45 4.63 -1.66
CA ASN A 136 7.75 4.52 -1.01
C ASN A 136 7.72 3.71 0.30
N PRO A 137 6.71 3.88 1.19
CA PRO A 137 6.57 3.04 2.37
C PRO A 137 6.19 1.59 2.01
N TYR A 138 6.34 0.69 2.96
CA TYR A 138 5.80 -0.64 2.84
C TYR A 138 4.29 -0.62 2.56
N SER A 139 3.83 -1.65 1.84
CA SER A 139 2.40 -1.86 1.60
C SER A 139 1.62 -2.03 2.91
N TYR A 140 0.42 -1.53 2.95
CA TYR A 140 -0.47 -1.52 4.12
C TYR A 140 -1.86 -2.04 3.76
N ASP A 141 -2.57 -2.53 4.78
CA ASP A 141 -3.92 -3.04 4.62
C ASP A 141 -4.91 -1.89 4.51
N HIS A 142 -5.73 -1.91 3.45
CA HIS A 142 -6.76 -0.91 3.26
C HIS A 142 -7.94 -1.47 2.48
N VAL A 143 -9.06 -0.81 2.64
CA VAL A 143 -10.28 -1.07 1.88
C VAL A 143 -10.72 0.20 1.19
N GLY A 144 -11.47 0.05 0.12
CA GLY A 144 -12.03 1.21 -0.57
C GLY A 144 -12.62 0.87 -1.91
N PHE A 145 -12.98 1.91 -2.63
CA PHE A 145 -13.52 1.77 -3.96
C PHE A 145 -13.02 2.86 -4.89
N ARG A 146 -13.15 2.58 -6.17
CA ARG A 146 -12.96 3.54 -7.27
C ARG A 146 -14.11 3.43 -8.24
N TYR A 147 -14.66 4.56 -8.58
CA TYR A 147 -15.60 4.68 -9.69
C TYR A 147 -14.95 5.45 -10.83
N SER A 148 -15.05 4.93 -12.06
CA SER A 148 -14.49 5.54 -13.25
C SER A 148 -15.58 5.70 -14.31
N GLY A 149 -16.02 6.92 -14.52
CA GLY A 149 -16.91 7.32 -15.61
C GLY A 149 -16.10 7.82 -16.82
N LYS A 150 -16.81 8.35 -17.82
CA LYS A 150 -16.18 8.85 -19.06
C LYS A 150 -15.26 10.07 -18.82
N ARG A 151 -15.62 10.96 -17.93
CA ARG A 151 -14.89 12.22 -17.63
C ARG A 151 -14.53 12.37 -16.16
N PHE A 152 -15.14 11.59 -15.29
CA PHE A 152 -14.99 11.69 -13.85
C PHE A 152 -14.47 10.38 -13.28
N ARG A 153 -13.52 10.46 -12.34
CA ARG A 153 -13.06 9.36 -11.51
C ARG A 153 -13.15 9.78 -10.06
N PHE A 154 -13.67 8.91 -9.23
CA PHE A 154 -13.66 9.09 -7.79
C PHE A 154 -13.01 7.88 -7.14
N SER A 155 -12.15 8.12 -6.16
CA SER A 155 -11.47 7.07 -5.38
C SER A 155 -11.58 7.40 -3.90
N PHE A 156 -11.89 6.39 -3.12
CA PHE A 156 -11.93 6.45 -1.68
C PHE A 156 -11.21 5.23 -1.11
N TYR A 157 -10.32 5.46 -0.14
CA TYR A 157 -9.63 4.41 0.59
C TYR A 157 -9.50 4.78 2.06
N THR A 158 -9.61 3.76 2.92
CA THR A 158 -9.31 3.89 4.33
C THR A 158 -8.43 2.72 4.78
N ALA A 159 -7.51 2.99 5.69
CA ALA A 159 -6.52 2.04 6.14
C ALA A 159 -6.27 2.15 7.65
N ARG A 160 -5.91 1.02 8.25
CA ARG A 160 -5.16 0.98 9.48
C ARG A 160 -3.67 0.97 9.13
N LEU A 161 -2.93 1.90 9.69
CA LEU A 161 -1.47 1.95 9.59
C LEU A 161 -0.85 1.18 10.76
N ASN A 162 0.45 0.90 10.67
CA ASN A 162 1.20 0.38 11.82
C ASN A 162 1.15 1.37 12.98
N ASP A 163 1.05 0.85 14.20
CA ASP A 163 1.01 1.67 15.39
C ASP A 163 2.30 2.49 15.52
N ALA A 164 2.20 3.73 15.97
CA ALA A 164 3.37 4.54 16.25
C ALA A 164 3.83 4.29 17.68
N LYS A 165 5.12 4.06 17.86
CA LYS A 165 5.77 4.08 19.17
C LYS A 165 6.32 5.50 19.40
N GLY A 166 5.96 6.13 20.47
CA GLY A 166 6.41 7.46 20.85
C GLY A 166 6.74 7.53 22.33
N PHE A 167 7.40 8.59 22.74
CA PHE A 167 7.68 8.86 24.14
C PHE A 167 6.67 9.88 24.67
N ASN A 168 6.13 9.62 25.86
CA ASN A 168 5.33 10.61 26.55
C ASN A 168 6.29 11.58 27.28
N ALA A 169 6.53 12.74 26.71
CA ALA A 169 7.42 13.75 27.26
C ALA A 169 6.86 14.44 28.53
N GLN A 170 5.62 14.15 28.92
CA GLN A 170 4.95 14.74 30.09
C GLN A 170 4.92 13.81 31.29
N ALA A 171 5.37 12.55 31.16
CA ALA A 171 5.50 11.63 32.28
C ALA A 171 6.89 11.76 32.89
N ASP A 172 6.97 11.78 34.22
CA ASP A 172 8.24 11.79 34.95
C ASP A 172 9.08 10.53 34.67
N ASP A 173 8.43 9.43 34.29
CA ASP A 173 9.05 8.23 33.71
C ASP A 173 8.84 8.20 32.22
N VAL A 174 9.89 7.90 31.46
CA VAL A 174 9.87 7.77 29.99
C VAL A 174 9.03 6.56 29.59
N GLU A 175 7.73 6.73 29.50
CA GLU A 175 6.80 5.68 29.09
C GLU A 175 6.71 5.63 27.55
N THR A 176 6.95 4.46 26.98
CA THR A 176 6.72 4.22 25.56
C THR A 176 5.24 4.04 25.29
N VAL A 177 4.63 5.05 24.70
CA VAL A 177 3.21 5.00 24.32
C VAL A 177 3.05 4.45 22.93
N THR A 178 2.21 3.44 22.78
CA THR A 178 1.80 2.91 21.47
C THR A 178 0.49 3.56 21.05
N ALA A 179 0.51 4.26 19.91
CA ALA A 179 -0.65 4.93 19.35
C ALA A 179 -1.14 4.23 18.09
N LYS A 180 -2.41 3.82 18.07
CA LYS A 180 -3.09 3.34 16.86
C LYS A 180 -3.15 4.47 15.83
N ARG A 181 -2.97 4.13 14.55
CA ARG A 181 -3.04 5.10 13.46
C ARG A 181 -3.93 4.62 12.33
N TYR A 182 -4.70 5.55 11.84
CA TYR A 182 -5.61 5.34 10.71
C TYR A 182 -5.41 6.42 9.67
N PHE A 183 -5.79 6.09 8.45
CA PHE A 183 -5.77 7.06 7.38
C PHE A 183 -7.01 6.89 6.50
N ALA A 184 -7.50 7.99 5.99
CA ALA A 184 -8.55 8.00 5.00
C ALA A 184 -8.20 9.00 3.90
N VAL A 185 -8.49 8.64 2.65
CA VAL A 185 -8.20 9.48 1.49
C VAL A 185 -9.35 9.44 0.50
N GLN A 186 -9.67 10.60 -0.02
CA GLN A 186 -10.64 10.79 -1.11
C GLN A 186 -9.96 11.55 -2.24
N ARG A 187 -10.23 11.12 -3.47
CA ARG A 187 -9.72 11.79 -4.67
C ARG A 187 -10.80 11.83 -5.75
N GLY A 188 -11.08 13.02 -6.23
CA GLY A 188 -11.89 13.26 -7.42
C GLY A 188 -11.04 13.79 -8.56
N ASP A 189 -11.07 13.13 -9.71
CA ASP A 189 -10.40 13.59 -10.93
C ASP A 189 -11.47 13.92 -11.98
N LEU A 190 -11.37 15.10 -12.58
CA LEU A 190 -12.25 15.56 -13.66
C LEU A 190 -11.42 15.81 -14.92
N ARG A 191 -11.72 15.10 -15.99
CA ARG A 191 -11.12 15.34 -17.30
C ARG A 191 -11.87 16.46 -18.01
N LEU A 192 -11.26 17.63 -18.05
CA LEU A 192 -11.81 18.81 -18.73
C LEU A 192 -11.58 18.74 -20.23
N ARG A 193 -10.39 18.30 -20.67
CA ARG A 193 -10.00 18.12 -22.07
C ARG A 193 -9.21 16.81 -22.23
N LYS A 194 -8.86 16.44 -23.48
CA LYS A 194 -8.06 15.22 -23.76
C LYS A 194 -6.72 15.22 -23.02
N ASN A 195 -6.12 16.39 -22.85
CA ASN A 195 -4.80 16.61 -22.23
C ASN A 195 -4.86 17.34 -20.88
N LEU A 196 -6.06 17.58 -20.31
CA LEU A 196 -6.20 18.29 -19.05
C LEU A 196 -7.11 17.52 -18.09
N VAL A 197 -6.51 17.10 -16.98
CA VAL A 197 -7.23 16.50 -15.84
C VAL A 197 -6.96 17.35 -14.61
N VAL A 198 -8.03 17.71 -13.90
CA VAL A 198 -7.96 18.40 -12.61
C VAL A 198 -8.36 17.41 -11.52
N GLY A 199 -7.52 17.26 -10.50
CA GLY A 199 -7.75 16.38 -9.36
C GLY A 199 -7.80 17.14 -8.05
N LEU A 200 -8.78 16.81 -7.23
CA LEU A 200 -8.89 17.27 -5.84
C LEU A 200 -8.71 16.08 -4.91
N ASN A 201 -7.91 16.29 -3.86
CA ASN A 201 -7.65 15.28 -2.85
C ASN A 201 -7.93 15.84 -1.47
N GLN A 202 -8.47 15.02 -0.60
CA GLN A 202 -8.43 15.25 0.83
C GLN A 202 -7.95 14.00 1.55
N VAL A 203 -7.10 14.20 2.56
CA VAL A 203 -6.50 13.13 3.34
C VAL A 203 -6.65 13.47 4.81
N ALA A 204 -6.99 12.47 5.61
CA ALA A 204 -6.94 12.53 7.05
C ALA A 204 -6.05 11.41 7.57
N VAL A 205 -5.11 11.76 8.45
CA VAL A 205 -4.38 10.81 9.28
C VAL A 205 -4.78 11.11 10.71
N TYR A 206 -5.30 10.12 11.40
CA TYR A 206 -5.78 10.26 12.76
C TYR A 206 -5.37 9.05 13.60
N GLY A 207 -5.32 9.23 14.89
CA GLY A 207 -4.93 8.17 15.81
C GLY A 207 -4.68 8.69 17.22
N GLY A 208 -4.29 7.80 18.10
CA GLY A 208 -4.01 8.07 19.52
C GLY A 208 -3.92 6.78 20.34
N LYS A 209 -3.54 6.89 21.61
CA LYS A 209 -3.39 5.74 22.52
C LYS A 209 -4.70 4.93 22.63
N ASP A 210 -5.81 5.60 22.85
CA ASP A 210 -7.13 4.99 23.08
C ASP A 210 -8.13 5.28 21.94
N ARG A 211 -7.61 5.70 20.77
CA ARG A 211 -8.45 6.05 19.65
C ARG A 211 -8.71 4.83 18.77
N ASP A 212 -9.99 4.57 18.52
CA ASP A 212 -10.41 3.52 17.62
C ASP A 212 -10.78 4.06 16.23
N PHE A 213 -11.12 3.15 15.33
CA PHE A 213 -11.54 3.46 13.99
C PHE A 213 -12.85 4.26 13.98
N GLU A 214 -12.84 5.44 13.37
CA GLU A 214 -14.00 6.32 13.33
C GLU A 214 -14.81 6.13 12.05
N MET A 215 -16.07 5.73 12.20
CA MET A 215 -17.02 5.55 11.10
C MET A 215 -17.27 6.83 10.29
N PHE A 216 -17.02 8.00 10.88
CA PHE A 216 -17.10 9.29 10.18
C PHE A 216 -16.26 9.31 8.92
N PHE A 217 -15.05 8.75 8.98
CA PHE A 217 -14.11 8.72 7.84
C PHE A 217 -14.46 7.67 6.79
N LEU A 218 -15.44 6.81 7.02
CA LEU A 218 -15.97 5.89 5.99
C LEU A 218 -16.89 6.58 4.99
N ASN A 219 -17.50 7.68 5.37
CA ASN A 219 -18.40 8.38 4.48
C ASN A 219 -17.59 9.19 3.44
N PRO A 220 -17.62 8.79 2.15
CA PRO A 220 -16.84 9.45 1.11
C PRO A 220 -17.32 10.86 0.74
N MET A 221 -18.43 11.33 1.31
CA MET A 221 -18.95 12.67 1.11
C MET A 221 -18.57 13.64 2.23
N ASN A 222 -17.98 13.15 3.31
CA ASN A 222 -17.60 14.00 4.43
C ASN A 222 -16.38 14.86 4.09
N LEU A 223 -16.44 16.12 4.48
CA LEU A 223 -15.28 17.02 4.42
C LEU A 223 -14.46 16.84 5.70
N TYR A 224 -13.27 16.30 5.58
CA TYR A 224 -12.40 16.01 6.74
C TYR A 224 -11.98 17.26 7.51
N TYR A 225 -11.97 18.42 6.84
CA TYR A 225 -11.70 19.69 7.50
C TYR A 225 -12.71 20.01 8.61
N VAL A 226 -13.98 19.66 8.44
CA VAL A 226 -15.03 19.87 9.45
C VAL A 226 -14.78 18.99 10.66
N ALA A 227 -14.40 17.72 10.45
CA ALA A 227 -14.05 16.79 11.53
C ALA A 227 -12.86 17.29 12.36
N GLN A 228 -11.85 17.83 11.71
CA GLN A 228 -10.66 18.34 12.39
C GLN A 228 -10.96 19.52 13.33
N ARG A 229 -11.95 20.34 13.00
CA ARG A 229 -12.39 21.44 13.88
C ARG A 229 -13.18 20.97 15.09
N ASN A 230 -14.02 19.95 14.92
CA ASN A 230 -14.87 19.43 16.00
C ASN A 230 -14.08 18.58 17.00
N ASN A 231 -12.98 17.94 16.59
CA ASN A 231 -12.16 17.07 17.45
C ASN A 231 -11.07 17.83 18.27
N ARG A 232 -10.98 19.14 18.16
CA ARG A 232 -10.08 19.96 19.00
C ARG A 232 -10.61 20.21 20.42
N SER A 233 -11.81 19.75 20.72
CA SER A 233 -12.51 19.96 21.99
C SER A 233 -12.69 18.68 22.82
N GLN A 234 -12.01 17.59 22.47
CA GLN A 234 -12.00 16.35 23.28
C GLN A 234 -10.58 15.97 23.67
#